data_4b77149e58f04ad43cee4d922da41116
#
_entry.id   4b77149e58f04ad43cee4d922da41116
#
_cell.length_a   1.000
_cell.length_b   1.000
_cell.length_c   1.000
_cell.angle_alpha   90.00
_cell.angle_beta   90.00
_cell.angle_gamma   90.00
#
_symmetry.space_group_name_H-M   'P 1'
#
loop_
_entity.id
_entity.type
_entity.pdbx_description
1 polymer ?
#
loop_
_entity_poly.entity_id
_entity_poly.type
_entity_poly.pdbx_seq_one_letter_code
_entity_poly.pdbx_strand_id
1 'polypeptide(L)'
;MEETRVPIYLITGFLESGKTSFLNFTLQQDYFQIDGKTLLILCEEGEEEYDAEALKQHNTDVEIIESEEDLTPERLAAMEILYQPERVIIEYNGMWLVSRFEEMEKPEGWAVEQHITCVDASTFQVYMQNMKSLFMDMVRNADMVIFNRCEEDDPLPSYRRSIKVVNQRAEIIFEDEEGELGDLFEDEMPFDINAPVIDILPADYGI
;
A
#
# COMPACT_ATOMS: atom_id res chain seq x y z
N MET A 1 6.70 -12.14 29.57
CA MET A 1 5.59 -12.45 28.68
C MET A 1 5.95 -11.76 27.38
N GLU A 2 6.04 -12.51 26.29
CA GLU A 2 6.12 -11.86 24.96
C GLU A 2 4.83 -11.08 24.79
N GLU A 3 4.93 -9.78 24.56
CA GLU A 3 3.77 -8.97 24.14
C GLU A 3 3.28 -9.55 22.83
N THR A 4 2.03 -9.97 22.80
CA THR A 4 1.39 -10.45 21.56
C THR A 4 1.28 -9.27 20.62
N ARG A 5 2.09 -9.23 19.56
CA ARG A 5 2.09 -8.17 18.57
C ARG A 5 1.03 -8.46 17.53
N VAL A 6 0.12 -7.52 17.32
CA VAL A 6 -0.88 -7.56 16.23
C VAL A 6 -0.34 -6.74 15.05
N PRO A 7 0.10 -7.39 13.96
CA PRO A 7 0.62 -6.69 12.80
C PRO A 7 -0.50 -5.98 12.03
N ILE A 8 -0.26 -4.74 11.62
CA ILE A 8 -1.10 -3.98 10.71
C ILE A 8 -0.45 -3.99 9.33
N TYR A 9 -1.20 -4.43 8.31
CA TYR A 9 -0.86 -4.28 6.90
C TYR A 9 -1.66 -3.09 6.36
N LEU A 10 -0.96 -1.99 6.07
CA LEU A 10 -1.56 -0.74 5.61
C LEU A 10 -1.46 -0.65 4.10
N ILE A 11 -2.60 -0.66 3.42
CA ILE A 11 -2.68 -0.57 1.96
C ILE A 11 -3.24 0.80 1.59
N THR A 12 -2.44 1.57 0.87
CA THR A 12 -2.75 2.94 0.46
C THR A 12 -2.74 3.08 -1.06
N GLY A 13 -3.23 4.18 -1.56
CA GLY A 13 -3.33 4.47 -2.99
C GLY A 13 -4.61 5.25 -3.28
N PHE A 14 -4.67 5.94 -4.39
CA PHE A 14 -5.87 6.66 -4.79
C PHE A 14 -7.04 5.72 -5.12
N LEU A 15 -8.23 6.26 -5.27
CA LEU A 15 -9.39 5.49 -5.72
C LEU A 15 -9.06 4.79 -7.04
N GLU A 16 -9.49 3.53 -7.17
CA GLU A 16 -9.26 2.67 -8.35
C GLU A 16 -7.77 2.34 -8.63
N SER A 17 -6.87 2.60 -7.70
CA SER A 17 -5.45 2.25 -7.86
C SER A 17 -5.14 0.76 -7.75
N GLY A 18 -6.14 -0.11 -7.56
CA GLY A 18 -5.98 -1.56 -7.47
C GLY A 18 -5.75 -2.08 -6.06
N LYS A 19 -6.04 -1.31 -4.99
CA LYS A 19 -5.92 -1.77 -3.59
C LYS A 19 -6.75 -3.03 -3.32
N THR A 20 -8.02 -2.99 -3.70
CA THR A 20 -8.96 -4.11 -3.50
C THR A 20 -8.54 -5.35 -4.28
N SER A 21 -8.13 -5.20 -5.55
CA SER A 21 -7.60 -6.30 -6.38
C SER A 21 -6.36 -6.93 -5.74
N PHE A 22 -5.41 -6.10 -5.31
CA PHE A 22 -4.21 -6.54 -4.61
C PHE A 22 -4.56 -7.33 -3.33
N LEU A 23 -5.49 -6.83 -2.52
CA LEU A 23 -5.91 -7.52 -1.29
C LEU A 23 -6.68 -8.79 -1.58
N ASN A 24 -7.59 -8.81 -2.56
CA ASN A 24 -8.30 -10.01 -2.99
C ASN A 24 -7.33 -11.11 -3.43
N PHE A 25 -6.30 -10.76 -4.19
CA PHE A 25 -5.24 -11.69 -4.59
C PHE A 25 -4.44 -12.18 -3.37
N THR A 26 -3.97 -11.25 -2.55
CA THR A 26 -3.10 -11.56 -1.40
C THR A 26 -3.79 -12.43 -0.35
N LEU A 27 -5.05 -12.14 -0.06
CA LEU A 27 -5.84 -12.90 0.91
C LEU A 27 -6.08 -14.37 0.50
N GLN A 28 -5.94 -14.70 -0.77
CA GLN A 28 -6.09 -16.08 -1.26
C GLN A 28 -4.76 -16.86 -1.27
N GLN A 29 -3.62 -16.22 -1.00
CA GLN A 29 -2.32 -16.86 -1.06
C GLN A 29 -2.01 -17.66 0.21
N ASP A 30 -1.55 -18.90 0.04
CA ASP A 30 -1.20 -19.78 1.15
C ASP A 30 -0.19 -19.18 2.12
N TYR A 31 0.80 -18.41 1.59
CA TYR A 31 1.83 -17.78 2.42
C TYR A 31 1.29 -16.65 3.30
N PHE A 32 0.11 -16.12 2.99
CA PHE A 32 -0.52 -15.04 3.74
C PHE A 32 -1.59 -15.55 4.71
N GLN A 33 -1.87 -16.86 4.72
CA GLN A 33 -2.86 -17.45 5.63
C GLN A 33 -2.33 -17.47 7.08
N ILE A 34 -3.23 -17.22 8.03
CA ILE A 34 -3.00 -17.42 9.46
C ILE A 34 -4.14 -18.24 10.05
N ASP A 35 -3.87 -18.96 11.13
CA ASP A 35 -4.90 -19.71 11.86
C ASP A 35 -5.81 -18.80 12.70
N GLY A 36 -5.35 -17.58 12.98
CA GLY A 36 -6.01 -16.58 13.80
C GLY A 36 -7.03 -15.72 13.08
N LYS A 37 -7.58 -14.75 13.80
CA LYS A 37 -8.55 -13.81 13.25
C LYS A 37 -7.87 -12.67 12.52
N THR A 38 -8.39 -12.33 11.35
CA THR A 38 -8.04 -11.11 10.62
C THR A 38 -9.18 -10.11 10.74
N LEU A 39 -8.85 -8.86 11.03
CA LEU A 39 -9.75 -7.72 10.90
C LEU A 39 -9.38 -6.92 9.66
N LEU A 40 -10.29 -6.83 8.70
CA LEU A 40 -10.18 -6.00 7.52
C LEU A 40 -10.96 -4.70 7.74
N ILE A 41 -10.27 -3.57 7.78
CA ILE A 41 -10.86 -2.24 7.91
C ILE A 41 -10.87 -1.58 6.54
N LEU A 42 -12.06 -1.26 6.04
CA LEU A 42 -12.27 -0.58 4.77
C LEU A 42 -12.59 0.89 5.01
N CYS A 43 -11.72 1.77 4.52
CA CYS A 43 -11.88 3.23 4.63
C CYS A 43 -12.35 3.86 3.32
N GLU A 44 -12.62 3.07 2.30
CA GLU A 44 -13.06 3.52 0.97
C GLU A 44 -13.98 2.48 0.35
N GLU A 45 -15.07 2.93 -0.27
CA GLU A 45 -15.91 2.09 -1.12
C GLU A 45 -15.44 2.25 -2.58
N GLY A 46 -14.90 1.18 -3.16
CA GLY A 46 -14.53 1.10 -4.56
C GLY A 46 -15.60 0.38 -5.39
N GLU A 47 -15.37 0.25 -6.70
CA GLU A 47 -16.24 -0.51 -7.59
C GLU A 47 -16.05 -2.03 -7.41
N GLU A 48 -14.87 -2.46 -7.00
CA GLU A 48 -14.53 -3.86 -6.76
C GLU A 48 -14.94 -4.28 -5.34
N GLU A 49 -15.62 -5.40 -5.26
CA GLU A 49 -16.09 -5.97 -4.00
C GLU A 49 -15.19 -7.12 -3.51
N TYR A 50 -15.15 -7.34 -2.21
CA TYR A 50 -14.52 -8.52 -1.62
C TYR A 50 -15.45 -9.74 -1.71
N ASP A 51 -14.85 -10.92 -1.96
CA ASP A 51 -15.57 -12.17 -1.86
C ASP A 51 -15.89 -12.51 -0.39
N ALA A 52 -17.15 -12.31 -0.01
CA ALA A 52 -17.61 -12.54 1.35
C ALA A 52 -17.45 -14.00 1.83
N GLU A 53 -17.52 -14.97 0.90
CA GLU A 53 -17.31 -16.38 1.24
C GLU A 53 -15.82 -16.66 1.50
N ALA A 54 -14.93 -16.11 0.67
CA ALA A 54 -13.49 -16.21 0.85
C ALA A 54 -13.05 -15.55 2.18
N LEU A 55 -13.53 -14.33 2.47
CA LEU A 55 -13.22 -13.66 3.75
C LEU A 55 -13.63 -14.51 4.95
N LYS A 56 -14.82 -15.12 4.89
CA LYS A 56 -15.32 -15.98 5.98
C LYS A 56 -14.52 -17.27 6.12
N GLN A 57 -14.10 -17.88 5.00
CA GLN A 57 -13.25 -19.06 5.02
C GLN A 57 -11.89 -18.78 5.68
N HIS A 58 -11.38 -17.58 5.52
CA HIS A 58 -10.11 -17.12 6.09
C HIS A 58 -10.27 -16.39 7.44
N ASN A 59 -11.39 -16.64 8.15
CA ASN A 59 -11.66 -16.06 9.49
C ASN A 59 -11.44 -14.54 9.54
N THR A 60 -11.92 -13.83 8.50
CA THR A 60 -11.77 -12.38 8.34
C THR A 60 -13.08 -11.67 8.62
N ASP A 61 -13.08 -10.84 9.66
CA ASP A 61 -14.17 -9.90 9.97
C ASP A 61 -13.92 -8.57 9.23
N VAL A 62 -14.99 -7.89 8.82
CA VAL A 62 -14.90 -6.63 8.07
C VAL A 62 -15.56 -5.51 8.85
N GLU A 63 -14.87 -4.37 8.96
CA GLU A 63 -15.38 -3.11 9.46
C GLU A 63 -15.24 -2.00 8.43
N ILE A 64 -16.26 -1.17 8.28
CA ILE A 64 -16.26 -0.04 7.36
C ILE A 64 -16.14 1.26 8.14
N ILE A 65 -15.26 2.13 7.71
CA ILE A 65 -15.08 3.49 8.24
C ILE A 65 -15.26 4.48 7.07
N GLU A 66 -16.43 5.09 7.00
CA GLU A 66 -16.82 5.96 5.89
C GLU A 66 -16.21 7.37 5.98
N SER A 67 -15.81 7.80 7.17
CA SER A 67 -15.29 9.15 7.42
C SER A 67 -13.96 9.11 8.13
N GLU A 68 -13.02 10.00 7.73
CA GLU A 68 -11.73 10.15 8.41
C GLU A 68 -11.90 10.50 9.90
N GLU A 69 -12.99 11.20 10.25
CA GLU A 69 -13.30 11.60 11.62
C GLU A 69 -13.70 10.41 12.51
N ASP A 70 -14.17 9.31 11.91
CA ASP A 70 -14.55 8.09 12.62
C ASP A 70 -13.36 7.13 12.83
N LEU A 71 -12.25 7.33 12.11
CA LEU A 71 -11.00 6.60 12.34
C LEU A 71 -10.25 7.24 13.52
N THR A 72 -10.56 6.77 14.74
CA THR A 72 -10.01 7.32 15.98
C THR A 72 -9.36 6.24 16.85
N PRO A 73 -8.48 6.62 17.79
CA PRO A 73 -7.92 5.68 18.77
C PRO A 73 -8.99 4.89 19.53
N GLU A 74 -10.09 5.55 19.92
CA GLU A 74 -11.19 4.94 20.64
C GLU A 74 -11.93 3.92 19.78
N ARG A 75 -12.09 4.21 18.47
CA ARG A 75 -12.72 3.27 17.52
C ARG A 75 -11.83 2.04 17.33
N LEU A 76 -10.52 2.21 17.18
CA LEU A 76 -9.58 1.10 17.08
C LEU A 76 -9.55 0.26 18.35
N ALA A 77 -9.58 0.90 19.54
CA ALA A 77 -9.66 0.20 20.82
C ALA A 77 -10.96 -0.60 20.98
N ALA A 78 -12.08 -0.07 20.49
CA ALA A 78 -13.36 -0.79 20.49
C ALA A 78 -13.31 -2.02 19.56
N MET A 79 -12.67 -1.91 18.39
CA MET A 79 -12.46 -3.03 17.47
C MET A 79 -11.56 -4.11 18.08
N GLU A 80 -10.47 -3.74 18.78
CA GLU A 80 -9.64 -4.68 19.51
C GLU A 80 -10.46 -5.50 20.51
N ILE A 81 -11.30 -4.84 21.31
CA ILE A 81 -12.14 -5.51 22.31
C ILE A 81 -13.18 -6.43 21.64
N LEU A 82 -13.77 -5.99 20.53
CA LEU A 82 -14.87 -6.70 19.87
C LEU A 82 -14.38 -7.92 19.09
N TYR A 83 -13.31 -7.75 18.29
CA TYR A 83 -12.84 -8.75 17.35
C TYR A 83 -11.68 -9.57 17.89
N GLN A 84 -10.84 -9.01 18.76
CA GLN A 84 -9.61 -9.63 19.25
C GLN A 84 -8.76 -10.19 18.10
N PRO A 85 -8.38 -9.36 17.12
CA PRO A 85 -7.69 -9.82 15.92
C PRO A 85 -6.25 -10.21 16.22
N GLU A 86 -5.73 -11.20 15.50
CA GLU A 86 -4.31 -11.55 15.47
C GLU A 86 -3.57 -10.85 14.32
N ARG A 87 -4.33 -10.27 13.38
CA ARG A 87 -3.84 -9.47 12.27
C ARG A 87 -4.88 -8.42 11.86
N VAL A 88 -4.42 -7.23 11.52
CA VAL A 88 -5.25 -6.17 10.97
C VAL A 88 -4.79 -5.82 9.56
N ILE A 89 -5.72 -5.65 8.65
CA ILE A 89 -5.48 -5.15 7.30
C ILE A 89 -6.31 -3.89 7.15
N ILE A 90 -5.72 -2.80 6.65
CA ILE A 90 -6.43 -1.54 6.45
C ILE A 90 -6.32 -1.16 4.97
N GLU A 91 -7.45 -1.16 4.28
CA GLU A 91 -7.58 -0.50 2.98
C GLU A 91 -7.89 0.98 3.23
N TYR A 92 -6.85 1.81 3.14
CA TYR A 92 -6.92 3.20 3.55
C TYR A 92 -7.51 4.08 2.43
N ASN A 93 -8.26 5.09 2.81
CA ASN A 93 -8.84 6.02 1.85
C ASN A 93 -7.77 6.89 1.19
N GLY A 94 -7.75 6.92 -0.14
CA GLY A 94 -6.75 7.62 -0.93
C GLY A 94 -6.78 9.15 -0.80
N MET A 95 -7.79 9.73 -0.16
CA MET A 95 -7.91 11.17 0.06
C MET A 95 -7.51 11.60 1.46
N TRP A 96 -7.23 10.65 2.37
CA TRP A 96 -6.81 10.95 3.74
C TRP A 96 -5.28 10.96 3.86
N LEU A 97 -4.76 11.79 4.78
CA LEU A 97 -3.33 11.83 5.05
C LEU A 97 -2.89 10.59 5.82
N VAL A 98 -1.98 9.83 5.26
CA VAL A 98 -1.42 8.62 5.88
C VAL A 98 -0.64 8.97 7.16
N SER A 99 0.07 10.10 7.15
CA SER A 99 0.78 10.62 8.32
C SER A 99 -0.11 10.79 9.55
N ARG A 100 -1.39 11.12 9.38
CA ARG A 100 -2.34 11.19 10.52
C ARG A 100 -2.59 9.82 11.14
N PHE A 101 -2.73 8.78 10.33
CA PHE A 101 -2.87 7.41 10.84
C PHE A 101 -1.57 6.93 11.49
N GLU A 102 -0.42 7.22 10.90
CA GLU A 102 0.88 6.83 11.46
C GLU A 102 1.12 7.44 12.86
N GLU A 103 0.77 8.72 13.04
CA GLU A 103 0.91 9.45 14.30
C GLU A 103 -0.18 9.10 15.33
N MET A 104 -1.29 8.49 14.89
CA MET A 104 -2.41 8.12 15.76
C MET A 104 -1.98 7.06 16.77
N GLU A 105 -2.44 7.20 18.02
CA GLU A 105 -2.31 6.18 19.05
C GLU A 105 -3.11 4.92 18.65
N LYS A 106 -2.46 3.76 18.75
CA LYS A 106 -3.03 2.47 18.41
C LYS A 106 -3.24 1.63 19.66
N PRO A 107 -4.15 0.64 19.62
CA PRO A 107 -4.29 -0.32 20.72
C PRO A 107 -2.94 -0.97 21.07
N GLU A 108 -2.79 -1.35 22.34
CA GLU A 108 -1.56 -2.01 22.82
C GLU A 108 -1.26 -3.28 21.99
N GLY A 109 -0.04 -3.40 21.53
CA GLY A 109 0.40 -4.50 20.67
C GLY A 109 0.15 -4.31 19.18
N TRP A 110 -0.69 -3.36 18.74
CA TRP A 110 -0.87 -3.07 17.32
C TRP A 110 0.29 -2.24 16.77
N ALA A 111 0.87 -2.70 15.66
CA ALA A 111 1.95 -1.96 15.00
C ALA A 111 1.90 -2.16 13.49
N VAL A 112 2.19 -1.11 12.73
CA VAL A 112 2.35 -1.23 11.27
C VAL A 112 3.55 -2.13 11.00
N GLU A 113 3.28 -3.27 10.39
CA GLU A 113 4.28 -4.25 9.97
C GLU A 113 4.74 -4.00 8.56
N GLN A 114 3.80 -3.63 7.68
CA GLN A 114 4.08 -3.34 6.29
C GLN A 114 3.12 -2.27 5.77
N HIS A 115 3.66 -1.30 5.06
CA HIS A 115 2.91 -0.28 4.36
C HIS A 115 3.16 -0.41 2.86
N ILE A 116 2.09 -0.69 2.10
CA ILE A 116 2.13 -0.88 0.65
C ILE A 116 1.29 0.21 0.00
N THR A 117 1.84 0.86 -1.02
CA THR A 117 1.11 1.85 -1.83
C THR A 117 0.86 1.30 -3.22
N CYS A 118 -0.41 1.15 -3.60
CA CYS A 118 -0.83 0.77 -4.95
C CYS A 118 -0.97 2.02 -5.83
N VAL A 119 -0.43 1.98 -7.03
CA VAL A 119 -0.43 3.08 -7.98
C VAL A 119 -0.83 2.57 -9.36
N ASP A 120 -1.87 3.14 -9.93
CA ASP A 120 -2.21 2.92 -11.33
C ASP A 120 -1.29 3.75 -12.23
N ALA A 121 -0.46 3.07 -13.04
CA ALA A 121 0.53 3.71 -13.92
C ALA A 121 -0.13 4.68 -14.90
N SER A 122 -1.31 4.34 -15.42
CA SER A 122 -2.05 5.15 -16.40
C SER A 122 -2.49 6.51 -15.84
N THR A 123 -2.76 6.61 -14.54
CA THR A 123 -3.23 7.83 -13.88
C THR A 123 -2.14 8.54 -13.07
N PHE A 124 -0.99 7.91 -12.88
CA PHE A 124 0.09 8.40 -12.02
C PHE A 124 0.51 9.84 -12.31
N GLN A 125 0.72 10.19 -13.59
CA GLN A 125 1.14 11.54 -13.95
C GLN A 125 0.09 12.60 -13.62
N VAL A 126 -1.19 12.28 -13.76
CA VAL A 126 -2.30 13.17 -13.42
C VAL A 126 -2.33 13.46 -11.93
N TYR A 127 -2.18 12.43 -11.10
CA TYR A 127 -2.12 12.60 -9.65
C TYR A 127 -0.86 13.35 -9.21
N MET A 128 0.28 13.08 -9.82
CA MET A 128 1.53 13.81 -9.56
C MET A 128 1.43 15.30 -9.89
N GLN A 129 0.64 15.69 -10.89
CA GLN A 129 0.44 17.09 -11.25
C GLN A 129 -0.56 17.79 -10.32
N ASN A 130 -1.65 17.12 -9.93
CA ASN A 130 -2.78 17.75 -9.27
C ASN A 130 -2.81 17.51 -7.76
N MET A 131 -2.28 16.38 -7.28
CA MET A 131 -2.38 15.93 -5.88
C MET A 131 -1.03 15.50 -5.31
N LYS A 132 0.04 16.13 -5.77
CA LYS A 132 1.41 15.75 -5.42
C LYS A 132 1.65 15.63 -3.93
N SER A 133 1.17 16.58 -3.13
CA SER A 133 1.41 16.59 -1.68
C SER A 133 0.79 15.38 -0.98
N LEU A 134 -0.41 15.00 -1.38
CA LEU A 134 -1.11 13.83 -0.85
C LEU A 134 -0.40 12.54 -1.27
N PHE A 135 -0.03 12.44 -2.54
CA PHE A 135 0.73 11.29 -3.04
C PHE A 135 2.08 11.13 -2.31
N MET A 136 2.81 12.25 -2.11
CA MET A 136 4.09 12.22 -1.39
C MET A 136 3.93 11.83 0.08
N ASP A 137 2.79 12.14 0.72
CA ASP A 137 2.47 11.67 2.06
C ASP A 137 2.27 10.15 2.10
N MET A 138 1.53 9.59 1.13
CA MET A 138 1.31 8.15 1.01
C MET A 138 2.62 7.36 0.87
N VAL A 139 3.53 7.82 0.03
CA VAL A 139 4.76 7.06 -0.27
C VAL A 139 5.90 7.31 0.70
N ARG A 140 5.80 8.31 1.56
CA ARG A 140 6.89 8.76 2.45
C ARG A 140 7.48 7.64 3.30
N ASN A 141 6.63 6.83 3.90
CA ASN A 141 6.99 5.73 4.78
C ASN A 141 6.55 4.36 4.26
N ALA A 142 6.13 4.28 2.99
CA ALA A 142 5.79 3.02 2.37
C ALA A 142 7.03 2.11 2.30
N ASP A 143 6.86 0.85 2.67
CA ASP A 143 7.88 -0.19 2.50
C ASP A 143 7.96 -0.61 1.03
N MET A 144 6.80 -0.61 0.34
CA MET A 144 6.66 -1.03 -1.04
C MET A 144 5.70 -0.11 -1.80
N VAL A 145 6.03 0.17 -3.06
CA VAL A 145 5.17 0.88 -4.01
C VAL A 145 4.99 0.00 -5.24
N ILE A 146 3.76 -0.40 -5.50
CA ILE A 146 3.39 -1.25 -6.64
C ILE A 146 2.72 -0.39 -7.70
N PHE A 147 3.37 -0.27 -8.85
CA PHE A 147 2.75 0.29 -10.04
C PHE A 147 2.12 -0.85 -10.83
N ASN A 148 0.82 -0.84 -10.96
CA ASN A 148 0.08 -1.79 -11.78
C ASN A 148 -0.35 -1.16 -13.12
N ARG A 149 -0.84 -1.99 -14.04
CA ARG A 149 -1.30 -1.57 -15.39
C ARG A 149 -0.23 -0.80 -16.15
N CYS A 150 1.04 -1.19 -15.97
CA CYS A 150 2.14 -0.61 -16.72
C CYS A 150 2.10 -1.06 -18.18
N GLU A 151 2.36 -0.13 -19.09
CA GLU A 151 2.51 -0.40 -20.52
C GLU A 151 3.99 -0.32 -20.95
N GLU A 152 4.34 -0.92 -22.10
CA GLU A 152 5.73 -0.96 -22.61
C GLU A 152 6.36 0.44 -22.83
N ASP A 153 5.51 1.44 -23.15
CA ASP A 153 5.95 2.82 -23.41
C ASP A 153 5.90 3.72 -22.17
N ASP A 154 5.53 3.20 -21.01
CA ASP A 154 5.54 3.95 -19.76
C ASP A 154 6.97 4.37 -19.37
N PRO A 155 7.15 5.62 -18.92
CA PRO A 155 8.47 6.10 -18.49
C PRO A 155 8.83 5.61 -17.07
N LEU A 156 8.91 4.27 -16.87
CA LEU A 156 9.11 3.63 -15.56
C LEU A 156 10.33 4.16 -14.79
N PRO A 157 11.48 4.47 -15.42
CA PRO A 157 12.60 5.11 -14.71
C PRO A 157 12.25 6.47 -14.12
N SER A 158 11.34 7.23 -14.75
CA SER A 158 10.84 8.50 -14.21
C SER A 158 9.89 8.30 -13.03
N TYR A 159 9.03 7.27 -13.10
CA TYR A 159 8.12 6.90 -12.01
C TYR A 159 8.95 6.51 -10.78
N ARG A 160 9.90 5.62 -10.94
CA ARG A 160 10.86 5.23 -9.91
C ARG A 160 11.56 6.43 -9.28
N ARG A 161 12.11 7.32 -10.09
CA ARG A 161 12.79 8.52 -9.60
C ARG A 161 11.87 9.39 -8.74
N SER A 162 10.62 9.53 -9.14
CA SER A 162 9.63 10.32 -8.39
C SER A 162 9.41 9.77 -6.99
N ILE A 163 9.38 8.45 -6.83
CA ILE A 163 9.26 7.80 -5.52
C ILE A 163 10.57 7.95 -4.73
N LYS A 164 11.71 7.62 -5.34
CA LYS A 164 13.02 7.61 -4.65
C LYS A 164 13.47 8.99 -4.15
N VAL A 165 12.98 10.07 -4.73
CA VAL A 165 13.20 11.44 -4.21
C VAL A 165 12.58 11.63 -2.82
N VAL A 166 11.47 10.95 -2.53
CA VAL A 166 10.75 11.07 -1.26
C VAL A 166 11.12 9.95 -0.30
N ASN A 167 11.18 8.73 -0.81
CA ASN A 167 11.44 7.53 -0.04
C ASN A 167 12.48 6.64 -0.76
N GLN A 168 13.73 6.77 -0.36
CA GLN A 168 14.83 6.00 -0.95
C GLN A 168 14.78 4.51 -0.59
N ARG A 169 14.07 4.15 0.50
CA ARG A 169 14.02 2.77 1.00
C ARG A 169 12.93 1.94 0.38
N ALA A 170 11.85 2.57 -0.11
CA ALA A 170 10.72 1.85 -0.68
C ALA A 170 11.17 0.87 -1.75
N GLU A 171 10.75 -0.36 -1.67
CA GLU A 171 10.81 -1.29 -2.78
C GLU A 171 9.80 -0.84 -3.85
N ILE A 172 10.17 -0.94 -5.14
CA ILE A 172 9.29 -0.48 -6.22
C ILE A 172 9.12 -1.63 -7.20
N ILE A 173 7.87 -2.06 -7.34
CA ILE A 173 7.44 -3.11 -8.25
C ILE A 173 6.62 -2.47 -9.35
N PHE A 174 6.81 -2.95 -10.57
CA PHE A 174 5.99 -2.58 -11.71
C PHE A 174 5.26 -3.81 -12.21
N GLU A 175 3.99 -3.72 -12.52
CA GLU A 175 3.12 -4.79 -12.96
C GLU A 175 2.33 -4.36 -14.21
N ASP A 176 2.26 -5.25 -15.23
CA ASP A 176 1.36 -5.12 -16.35
C ASP A 176 -0.09 -5.50 -15.97
N GLU A 177 -0.99 -5.58 -16.93
CA GLU A 177 -2.39 -5.97 -16.68
C GLU A 177 -2.54 -7.44 -16.24
N GLU A 178 -1.56 -8.29 -16.53
CA GLU A 178 -1.58 -9.73 -16.20
C GLU A 178 -0.93 -10.01 -14.84
N GLY A 179 -0.31 -8.99 -14.21
CA GLY A 179 0.42 -9.13 -12.95
C GLY A 179 1.75 -9.86 -13.11
N GLU A 180 2.19 -10.06 -14.35
CA GLU A 180 3.45 -10.68 -14.70
C GLU A 180 4.51 -9.60 -14.94
N LEU A 181 5.22 -9.29 -13.90
CA LEU A 181 6.29 -8.37 -14.02
C LEU A 181 7.59 -8.92 -13.60
N GLY A 182 8.25 -9.38 -14.18
CA GLY A 182 9.50 -9.71 -13.70
C GLY A 182 10.58 -9.40 -14.70
N ASP A 183 10.54 -10.04 -15.81
CA ASP A 183 11.69 -10.18 -16.64
C ASP A 183 11.81 -9.14 -17.78
N LEU A 184 10.73 -8.40 -18.07
CA LEU A 184 10.72 -7.48 -19.21
C LEU A 184 11.58 -6.22 -19.01
N PHE A 185 11.91 -5.88 -17.77
CA PHE A 185 12.62 -4.64 -17.48
C PHE A 185 13.97 -4.80 -16.79
N GLU A 186 14.34 -6.01 -16.32
CA GLU A 186 15.63 -6.25 -15.68
C GLU A 186 16.80 -6.17 -16.67
N ASP A 187 16.61 -6.63 -17.90
CA ASP A 187 17.66 -6.66 -18.92
C ASP A 187 17.86 -5.34 -19.66
N GLU A 188 16.89 -4.42 -19.63
CA GLU A 188 16.97 -3.13 -20.34
C GLU A 188 17.25 -1.92 -19.45
N MET A 189 17.26 -2.07 -18.13
CA MET A 189 17.55 -0.95 -17.23
C MET A 189 19.07 -0.82 -17.03
N PRO A 190 19.70 0.22 -17.59
CA PRO A 190 21.14 0.44 -17.46
C PRO A 190 21.57 0.89 -16.06
N PHE A 191 20.68 0.83 -15.08
CA PHE A 191 20.90 1.31 -13.72
C PHE A 191 20.47 0.27 -12.70
N ASP A 192 21.21 0.18 -11.59
CA ASP A 192 20.78 -0.55 -10.41
C ASP A 192 19.47 0.05 -9.91
N ILE A 193 18.39 -0.71 -10.02
CA ILE A 193 17.03 -0.27 -9.69
C ILE A 193 16.85 0.08 -8.20
N ASN A 194 17.75 -0.39 -7.35
CA ASN A 194 17.80 -0.09 -5.93
C ASN A 194 18.82 1.01 -5.59
N ALA A 195 19.53 1.53 -6.58
CA ALA A 195 20.51 2.58 -6.35
C ALA A 195 19.85 3.88 -5.88
N PRO A 196 20.47 4.63 -4.97
CA PRO A 196 20.02 5.97 -4.60
C PRO A 196 19.93 6.88 -5.84
N VAL A 197 18.97 7.81 -5.84
CA VAL A 197 18.76 8.75 -6.97
C VAL A 197 20.04 9.49 -7.39
N ILE A 198 20.98 9.67 -6.46
CA ILE A 198 22.27 10.36 -6.71
C ILE A 198 23.13 9.57 -7.70
N ASP A 199 23.05 8.26 -7.73
CA ASP A 199 23.84 7.39 -8.62
C ASP A 199 23.24 7.31 -10.04
N ILE A 200 22.01 7.78 -10.21
CA ILE A 200 21.26 7.75 -11.48
C ILE A 200 21.45 9.07 -12.28
N LEU A 201 21.93 10.12 -11.65
CA LEU A 201 22.23 11.37 -12.36
C LEU A 201 23.53 11.20 -13.17
N PRO A 202 23.50 11.36 -14.52
CA PRO A 202 24.72 11.39 -15.28
C PRO A 202 25.60 12.54 -14.79
N ALA A 203 26.91 12.27 -14.67
CA ALA A 203 27.91 13.19 -14.16
C ALA A 203 28.11 14.48 -15.00
N ASP A 204 27.33 14.66 -16.06
CA ASP A 204 27.41 15.76 -17.03
C ASP A 204 26.13 16.60 -17.09
N TYR A 205 25.85 17.35 -16.04
CA TYR A 205 25.30 18.68 -16.21
C TYR A 205 26.38 19.68 -15.76
N GLY A 206 27.42 19.76 -16.59
CA GLY A 206 28.35 20.88 -16.56
C GLY A 206 27.60 22.16 -16.91
N ILE A 207 27.60 23.12 -16.00
CA ILE A 207 27.30 24.52 -16.21
C ILE A 207 28.37 25.10 -17.13
#